data_de3356ffdf2d554afcfcc38c7544ee7b
#
_entry.id   de3356ffdf2d554afcfcc38c7544ee7b
#
_cell.length_a   1.000
_cell.length_b   1.000
_cell.length_c   1.000
_cell.angle_alpha   90.00
_cell.angle_beta   90.00
_cell.angle_gamma   90.00
#
_symmetry.space_group_name_H-M   'P 1'
#
loop_
_entity.id
_entity.type
_entity.pdbx_description
1 polymer ?
#
loop_
_entity_poly.entity_id
_entity_poly.type
_entity_poly.pdbx_seq_one_letter_code
_entity_poly.pdbx_strand_id
1 'polypeptide(L)'
;GDVIKKIGGKSVYIWNDISLYNMMHAGTKSVEVEYERDGKDYTVVLEPKQNEGDAFPLLGITGGEMVRPGLFGTVRYGAYTVKYWITYTVDSLKMLVGGKVGVKDLSGPVGIVSAVDNVYQEAAPAGMVVVILNLLNIGVLLTANLGVMNLLPLPALDGGRLVFLI
;
A
#
# COMPACT_ATOMS: atom_id res chain seq x y z
N GLY A 1 -14.04 7.20 17.68
CA GLY A 1 -13.15 6.07 17.47
C GLY A 1 -11.70 6.46 17.58
N ASP A 2 -10.83 5.47 17.70
CA ASP A 2 -9.38 5.70 17.82
C ASP A 2 -8.80 6.10 16.46
N VAL A 3 -7.81 7.00 16.47
CA VAL A 3 -7.06 7.39 15.28
C VAL A 3 -5.65 6.81 15.39
N ILE A 4 -5.32 5.85 14.52
CA ILE A 4 -3.99 5.24 14.49
C ILE A 4 -2.99 6.23 13.89
N LYS A 5 -1.93 6.54 14.63
CA LYS A 5 -0.88 7.48 14.24
C LYS A 5 0.36 6.78 13.71
N LYS A 6 0.78 5.68 14.38
CA LYS A 6 1.96 4.92 13.97
C LYS A 6 1.80 3.42 14.21
N ILE A 7 2.48 2.63 13.41
CA ILE A 7 2.62 1.18 13.57
C ILE A 7 4.09 0.81 13.42
N GLY A 8 4.67 0.20 14.45
CA GLY A 8 6.09 -0.17 14.47
C GLY A 8 7.01 1.01 14.17
N GLY A 9 6.70 2.19 14.70
CA GLY A 9 7.42 3.43 14.47
C GLY A 9 7.16 4.12 13.12
N LYS A 10 6.41 3.50 12.19
CA LYS A 10 6.06 4.10 10.89
C LYS A 10 4.73 4.85 10.98
N SER A 11 4.68 6.08 10.46
CA SER A 11 3.46 6.90 10.45
C SER A 11 2.39 6.29 9.53
N VAL A 12 1.16 6.28 10.01
CA VAL A 12 -0.04 5.86 9.28
C VAL A 12 -0.81 7.10 8.83
N TYR A 13 -1.06 7.22 7.54
CA TYR A 13 -1.78 8.34 6.94
C TYR A 13 -3.10 7.90 6.30
N ILE A 14 -3.14 6.68 5.78
CA ILE A 14 -4.30 6.06 5.17
C ILE A 14 -4.41 4.61 5.64
N TRP A 15 -5.61 4.04 5.53
CA TRP A 15 -5.88 2.65 5.94
C TRP A 15 -4.92 1.63 5.32
N ASN A 16 -4.56 1.85 4.07
CA ASN A 16 -3.69 0.96 3.31
C ASN A 16 -2.27 0.86 3.90
N ASP A 17 -1.79 1.88 4.64
CA ASP A 17 -0.48 1.83 5.31
C ASP A 17 -0.43 0.70 6.35
N ILE A 18 -1.57 0.39 7.01
CA ILE A 18 -1.71 -0.71 7.97
C ILE A 18 -1.55 -2.06 7.27
N SER A 19 -2.24 -2.24 6.14
CA SER A 19 -2.16 -3.47 5.34
C SER A 19 -0.76 -3.69 4.78
N LEU A 20 -0.14 -2.62 4.29
CA LEU A 20 1.25 -2.66 3.81
C LEU A 20 2.22 -3.05 4.92
N TYR A 21 2.05 -2.46 6.12
CA TYR A 21 2.89 -2.83 7.26
C TYR A 21 2.76 -4.32 7.60
N ASN A 22 1.54 -4.84 7.69
CA ASN A 22 1.27 -6.25 7.98
C ASN A 22 1.94 -7.17 6.95
N MET A 23 1.79 -6.87 5.66
CA MET A 23 2.39 -7.64 4.57
C MET A 23 3.93 -7.65 4.66
N MET A 24 4.55 -6.51 4.91
CA MET A 24 6.01 -6.38 4.97
C MET A 24 6.63 -7.02 6.21
N HIS A 25 5.86 -7.13 7.31
CA HIS A 25 6.34 -7.57 8.62
C HIS A 25 5.62 -8.83 9.11
N ALA A 26 5.20 -9.71 8.19
CA ALA A 26 4.43 -10.93 8.48
C ALA A 26 5.09 -11.90 9.50
N GLY A 27 6.40 -11.80 9.73
CA GLY A 27 7.13 -12.62 10.71
C GLY A 27 7.33 -11.97 12.09
N THR A 28 6.78 -10.76 12.31
CA THR A 28 6.98 -10.02 13.57
C THR A 28 6.08 -10.61 14.67
N LYS A 29 6.64 -10.88 15.85
CA LYS A 29 5.88 -11.45 16.98
C LYS A 29 5.00 -10.43 17.70
N SER A 30 5.45 -9.18 17.76
CA SER A 30 4.70 -8.11 18.42
C SER A 30 4.98 -6.77 17.72
N VAL A 31 3.99 -5.90 17.69
CA VAL A 31 4.03 -4.60 17.01
C VAL A 31 3.50 -3.53 17.93
N GLU A 32 4.27 -2.47 18.12
CA GLU A 32 3.84 -1.29 18.84
C GLU A 32 2.94 -0.42 17.96
N VAL A 33 1.78 -0.03 18.47
CA VAL A 33 0.81 0.83 17.80
C VAL A 33 0.55 2.05 18.64
N GLU A 34 0.83 3.23 18.08
CA GLU A 34 0.49 4.52 18.66
C GLU A 34 -0.85 4.99 18.09
N TYR A 35 -1.78 5.36 18.96
CA TYR A 35 -3.10 5.85 18.56
C TYR A 35 -3.58 6.98 19.46
N GLU A 36 -4.46 7.82 18.93
CA GLU A 36 -5.12 8.89 19.67
C GLU A 36 -6.57 8.47 20.00
N ARG A 37 -6.96 8.67 21.25
CA ARG A 37 -8.32 8.52 21.76
C ARG A 37 -8.67 9.73 22.62
N ASP A 38 -9.76 10.40 22.31
CA ASP A 38 -10.24 11.57 23.04
C ASP A 38 -9.16 12.67 23.22
N GLY A 39 -8.37 12.90 22.16
CA GLY A 39 -7.30 13.90 22.12
C GLY A 39 -6.06 13.55 22.94
N LYS A 40 -5.93 12.30 23.41
CA LYS A 40 -4.76 11.80 24.13
C LYS A 40 -4.08 10.67 23.35
N ASP A 41 -2.76 10.68 23.38
CA ASP A 41 -1.95 9.65 22.74
C ASP A 41 -1.75 8.44 23.66
N TYR A 42 -1.90 7.26 23.07
CA TYR A 42 -1.72 5.97 23.73
C TYR A 42 -0.82 5.08 22.90
N THR A 43 -0.16 4.16 23.58
CA THR A 43 0.65 3.12 22.93
C THR A 43 0.20 1.75 23.42
N VAL A 44 0.06 0.81 22.49
CA VAL A 44 -0.29 -0.59 22.78
C VAL A 44 0.61 -1.51 21.98
N VAL A 45 0.95 -2.65 22.55
CA VAL A 45 1.66 -3.71 21.84
C VAL A 45 0.65 -4.77 21.40
N LEU A 46 0.56 -5.01 20.10
CA LEU A 46 -0.32 -6.00 19.50
C LEU A 46 0.50 -7.18 18.99
N GLU A 47 -0.07 -8.38 19.11
CA GLU A 47 0.49 -9.62 18.53
C GLU A 47 -0.30 -9.96 17.27
N PRO A 48 0.35 -9.97 16.09
CA PRO A 48 -0.32 -10.39 14.86
C PRO A 48 -0.80 -11.83 14.95
N LYS A 49 -2.05 -12.08 14.55
CA LYS A 49 -2.63 -13.42 14.49
C LYS A 49 -2.94 -13.79 13.05
N GLN A 50 -2.65 -15.02 12.68
CA GLN A 50 -3.01 -15.56 11.37
C GLN A 50 -4.16 -16.55 11.55
N ASN A 51 -5.25 -16.30 10.83
CA ASN A 51 -6.37 -17.23 10.74
C ASN A 51 -6.27 -18.07 9.47
N GLU A 52 -7.01 -19.16 9.40
CA GLU A 52 -7.13 -19.94 8.16
C GLU A 52 -7.73 -19.07 7.05
N GLY A 53 -7.02 -18.99 5.91
CA GLY A 53 -7.40 -18.19 4.77
C GLY A 53 -6.76 -16.80 4.68
N ASP A 54 -6.12 -16.31 5.73
CA ASP A 54 -5.39 -15.04 5.68
C ASP A 54 -4.06 -15.20 4.92
N ALA A 55 -3.78 -14.28 3.98
CA ALA A 55 -2.52 -14.28 3.22
C ALA A 55 -1.30 -13.97 4.11
N PHE A 56 -1.51 -13.23 5.21
CA PHE A 56 -0.49 -12.86 6.19
C PHE A 56 -1.14 -12.57 7.55
N PRO A 57 -0.37 -12.61 8.66
CA PRO A 57 -0.90 -12.32 9.99
C PRO A 57 -1.48 -10.90 10.07
N LEU A 58 -2.63 -10.77 10.72
CA LEU A 58 -3.34 -9.50 10.90
C LEU A 58 -3.23 -9.00 12.34
N LEU A 59 -3.18 -7.69 12.52
CA LEU A 59 -3.15 -7.03 13.84
C LEU A 59 -4.51 -6.96 14.54
N GLY A 60 -5.59 -7.45 13.90
CA GLY A 60 -6.95 -7.38 14.47
C GLY A 60 -7.50 -5.95 14.55
N ILE A 61 -6.91 -5.00 13.83
CA ILE A 61 -7.40 -3.64 13.74
C ILE A 61 -8.55 -3.63 12.75
N THR A 62 -9.75 -3.32 13.23
CA THR A 62 -10.94 -3.17 12.42
C THR A 62 -11.36 -1.71 12.43
N GLY A 63 -11.85 -1.21 11.32
CA GLY A 63 -12.35 0.14 11.27
C GLY A 63 -12.15 0.75 9.91
N GLY A 64 -12.24 2.04 9.87
CA GLY A 64 -12.21 2.84 8.66
C GLY A 64 -13.56 3.51 8.50
N GLU A 65 -13.81 4.56 9.30
CA GLU A 65 -14.91 5.46 9.02
C GLU A 65 -14.63 6.18 7.70
N MET A 66 -15.57 6.13 6.76
CA MET A 66 -15.48 6.92 5.54
C MET A 66 -15.66 8.40 5.88
N VAL A 67 -14.56 9.12 5.99
CA VAL A 67 -14.56 10.57 6.15
C VAL A 67 -14.72 11.19 4.77
N ARG A 68 -15.64 12.17 4.65
CA ARG A 68 -15.76 13.01 3.45
C ARG A 68 -14.90 14.27 3.65
N PRO A 69 -13.64 14.28 3.19
CA PRO A 69 -12.78 15.44 3.33
C PRO A 69 -13.28 16.57 2.41
N GLY A 70 -13.13 17.84 2.84
CA GLY A 70 -13.27 18.97 1.94
C GLY A 70 -12.16 18.97 0.88
N LEU A 71 -12.17 19.96 -0.03
CA LEU A 71 -11.24 20.05 -1.16
C LEU A 71 -9.76 19.85 -0.77
N PHE A 72 -9.29 20.55 0.26
CA PHE A 72 -7.91 20.41 0.75
C PHE A 72 -7.63 19.01 1.31
N GLY A 73 -8.60 18.43 2.03
CA GLY A 73 -8.49 17.05 2.54
C GLY A 73 -8.42 16.02 1.42
N THR A 74 -9.16 16.23 0.33
CA THR A 74 -9.12 15.35 -0.86
C THR A 74 -7.74 15.39 -1.53
N VAL A 75 -7.16 16.59 -1.73
CA VAL A 75 -5.82 16.73 -2.30
C VAL A 75 -4.77 16.09 -1.40
N ARG A 76 -4.86 16.31 -0.08
CA ARG A 76 -3.96 15.69 0.91
C ARG A 76 -4.06 14.17 0.89
N TYR A 77 -5.28 13.62 0.84
CA TYR A 77 -5.51 12.18 0.75
C TYR A 77 -4.92 11.61 -0.56
N GLY A 78 -5.13 12.30 -1.69
CA GLY A 78 -4.52 11.93 -2.97
C GLY A 78 -2.99 11.86 -2.89
N ALA A 79 -2.35 12.85 -2.26
CA ALA A 79 -0.90 12.84 -2.06
C ALA A 79 -0.43 11.66 -1.20
N TYR A 80 -1.17 11.30 -0.14
CA TYR A 80 -0.86 10.12 0.67
C TYR A 80 -1.06 8.81 -0.09
N THR A 81 -2.06 8.74 -0.96
CA THR A 81 -2.28 7.58 -1.83
C THR A 81 -1.13 7.38 -2.81
N VAL A 82 -0.65 8.45 -3.44
CA VAL A 82 0.54 8.39 -4.32
C VAL A 82 1.77 7.95 -3.53
N LYS A 83 2.01 8.55 -2.36
CA LYS A 83 3.11 8.15 -1.45
C LYS A 83 3.02 6.66 -1.10
N TYR A 84 1.82 6.17 -0.76
CA TYR A 84 1.58 4.76 -0.46
C TYR A 84 2.02 3.86 -1.62
N TRP A 85 1.59 4.15 -2.86
CA TRP A 85 1.92 3.33 -4.02
C TRP A 85 3.42 3.35 -4.35
N ILE A 86 4.10 4.49 -4.18
CA ILE A 86 5.55 4.57 -4.32
C ILE A 86 6.24 3.71 -3.26
N THR A 87 5.83 3.82 -2.00
CA THR A 87 6.40 3.03 -0.89
C THR A 87 6.15 1.53 -1.12
N TYR A 88 4.94 1.15 -1.50
CA TYR A 88 4.57 -0.22 -1.86
C TYR A 88 5.50 -0.78 -2.94
N THR A 89 5.72 -0.02 -4.02
CA THR A 89 6.59 -0.45 -5.13
C THR A 89 8.03 -0.63 -4.66
N VAL A 90 8.58 0.35 -3.93
CA VAL A 90 9.97 0.27 -3.42
C VAL A 90 10.13 -0.92 -2.47
N ASP A 91 9.18 -1.14 -1.56
CA ASP A 91 9.26 -2.24 -0.60
C ASP A 91 9.05 -3.60 -1.28
N SER A 92 8.19 -3.69 -2.31
CA SER A 92 8.05 -4.89 -3.14
C SER A 92 9.35 -5.23 -3.87
N LEU A 93 10.06 -4.22 -4.41
CA LEU A 93 11.38 -4.42 -5.02
C LEU A 93 12.42 -4.90 -4.01
N LYS A 94 12.42 -4.37 -2.78
CA LYS A 94 13.30 -4.86 -1.71
C LYS A 94 13.01 -6.33 -1.36
N MET A 95 11.75 -6.74 -1.33
CA MET A 95 11.36 -8.13 -1.10
C MET A 95 11.83 -9.04 -2.23
N LEU A 96 11.73 -8.60 -3.48
CA LEU A 96 12.21 -9.33 -4.64
C LEU A 96 13.74 -9.51 -4.59
N VAL A 97 14.49 -8.44 -4.37
CA VAL A 97 15.96 -8.48 -4.26
C VAL A 97 16.40 -9.30 -3.03
N GLY A 98 15.65 -9.21 -1.93
CA GLY A 98 15.87 -10.00 -0.71
C GLY A 98 15.46 -11.48 -0.81
N GLY A 99 14.96 -11.93 -1.97
CA GLY A 99 14.55 -13.32 -2.20
C GLY A 99 13.32 -13.77 -1.41
N LYS A 100 12.57 -12.85 -0.82
CA LYS A 100 11.32 -13.15 -0.08
C LYS A 100 10.15 -13.42 -1.04
N VAL A 101 10.22 -12.93 -2.26
CA VAL A 101 9.24 -13.10 -3.34
C VAL A 101 9.99 -13.58 -4.58
N GLY A 102 9.45 -14.57 -5.27
CA GLY A 102 10.06 -15.12 -6.48
C GLY A 102 9.73 -14.28 -7.71
N VAL A 103 10.59 -14.34 -8.74
CA VAL A 103 10.32 -13.70 -10.05
C VAL A 103 9.04 -14.27 -10.68
N LYS A 104 8.65 -15.50 -10.32
CA LYS A 104 7.43 -16.16 -10.79
C LYS A 104 6.14 -15.52 -10.24
N ASP A 105 6.25 -14.80 -9.12
CA ASP A 105 5.14 -14.11 -8.45
C ASP A 105 4.90 -12.73 -9.07
N LEU A 106 5.77 -12.29 -10.00
CA LEU A 106 5.59 -11.04 -10.73
C LEU A 106 4.51 -11.22 -11.80
N SER A 107 3.46 -10.44 -11.69
CA SER A 107 2.41 -10.38 -12.70
C SER A 107 2.92 -9.73 -13.97
N GLY A 108 2.94 -10.48 -15.06
CA GLY A 108 3.20 -9.94 -16.39
C GLY A 108 1.98 -9.20 -16.95
N PRO A 109 2.00 -8.79 -18.25
CA PRO A 109 0.89 -8.07 -18.89
C PRO A 109 -0.47 -8.77 -18.76
N VAL A 110 -0.49 -10.11 -18.83
CA VAL A 110 -1.70 -10.92 -18.64
C VAL A 110 -2.24 -10.78 -17.21
N GLY A 111 -1.35 -10.76 -16.20
CA GLY A 111 -1.76 -10.56 -14.82
C GLY A 111 -2.32 -9.15 -14.57
N ILE A 112 -1.83 -8.14 -15.27
CA ILE A 112 -2.39 -6.78 -15.20
C ILE A 112 -3.81 -6.76 -15.76
N VAL A 113 -4.04 -7.40 -16.92
CA VAL A 113 -5.38 -7.50 -17.52
C VAL A 113 -6.33 -8.23 -16.58
N SER A 114 -5.92 -9.35 -16.00
CA SER A 114 -6.72 -10.09 -15.01
C SER A 114 -7.01 -9.26 -13.76
N ALA A 115 -6.06 -8.49 -13.27
CA ALA A 115 -6.27 -7.60 -12.13
C ALA A 115 -7.29 -6.50 -12.42
N VAL A 116 -7.25 -5.92 -13.64
CA VAL A 116 -8.23 -4.91 -14.08
C VAL A 116 -9.63 -5.54 -14.19
N ASP A 117 -9.73 -6.75 -14.76
CA ASP A 117 -11.01 -7.45 -14.87
C ASP A 117 -11.60 -7.79 -13.51
N ASN A 118 -10.81 -8.34 -12.59
CA ASN A 118 -11.23 -8.64 -11.22
C ASN A 118 -11.77 -7.38 -10.51
N VAL A 119 -11.03 -6.27 -10.58
CA VAL A 119 -11.46 -5.00 -9.98
C VAL A 119 -12.76 -4.49 -10.61
N TYR A 120 -12.93 -4.67 -11.92
CA TYR A 120 -14.17 -4.31 -12.59
C TYR A 120 -15.34 -5.17 -12.08
N GLN A 121 -15.19 -6.49 -12.02
CA GLN A 121 -16.23 -7.41 -11.57
C GLN A 121 -16.62 -7.15 -10.10
N GLU A 122 -15.65 -6.89 -9.23
CA GLU A 122 -15.91 -6.59 -7.83
C GLU A 122 -16.59 -5.23 -7.62
N ALA A 123 -16.23 -4.23 -8.42
CA ALA A 123 -16.74 -2.87 -8.30
C ALA A 123 -18.08 -2.65 -9.02
N ALA A 124 -18.37 -3.42 -10.07
CA ALA A 124 -19.56 -3.24 -10.90
C ALA A 124 -20.89 -3.27 -10.12
N PRO A 125 -21.10 -4.16 -9.14
CA PRO A 125 -22.33 -4.15 -8.32
C PRO A 125 -22.52 -2.88 -7.50
N ALA A 126 -21.42 -2.19 -7.13
CA ALA A 126 -21.47 -0.95 -6.36
C ALA A 126 -21.69 0.31 -7.22
N GLY A 127 -21.75 0.17 -8.54
CA GLY A 127 -22.07 1.20 -9.51
C GLY A 127 -20.85 1.79 -10.24
N MET A 128 -21.13 2.44 -11.37
CA MET A 128 -20.12 2.93 -12.32
C MET A 128 -19.11 3.89 -11.70
N VAL A 129 -19.50 4.72 -10.76
CA VAL A 129 -18.59 5.66 -10.07
C VAL A 129 -17.52 4.89 -9.30
N VAL A 130 -17.90 3.80 -8.62
CA VAL A 130 -16.97 2.96 -7.87
C VAL A 130 -16.01 2.25 -8.82
N VAL A 131 -16.49 1.77 -9.96
CA VAL A 131 -15.66 1.19 -11.03
C VAL A 131 -14.60 2.20 -11.49
N ILE A 132 -15.02 3.42 -11.84
CA ILE A 132 -14.09 4.46 -12.30
C ILE A 132 -13.04 4.77 -11.25
N LEU A 133 -13.43 4.94 -9.97
CA LEU A 133 -12.49 5.23 -8.89
C LEU A 133 -11.47 4.10 -8.68
N ASN A 134 -11.90 2.84 -8.77
CA ASN A 134 -10.99 1.70 -8.67
C ASN A 134 -10.04 1.60 -9.87
N LEU A 135 -10.52 1.83 -11.09
CA LEU A 135 -9.69 1.86 -12.28
C LEU A 135 -8.65 3.00 -12.23
N LEU A 136 -9.05 4.18 -11.73
CA LEU A 136 -8.12 5.28 -11.49
C LEU A 136 -7.04 4.90 -10.45
N ASN A 137 -7.42 4.17 -9.40
CA ASN A 137 -6.46 3.70 -8.39
C ASN A 137 -5.44 2.72 -8.99
N ILE A 138 -5.87 1.79 -9.86
CA ILE A 138 -4.95 0.94 -10.65
C ILE A 138 -4.04 1.81 -11.53
N GLY A 139 -4.57 2.83 -12.18
CA GLY A 139 -3.79 3.78 -12.98
C GLY A 139 -2.69 4.45 -12.15
N VAL A 140 -2.98 4.88 -10.93
CA VAL A 140 -1.99 5.46 -10.00
C VAL A 140 -0.93 4.42 -9.63
N LEU A 141 -1.32 3.18 -9.31
CA LEU A 141 -0.40 2.08 -9.03
C LEU A 141 0.56 1.83 -10.21
N LEU A 142 0.03 1.67 -11.42
CA LEU A 142 0.85 1.40 -12.61
C LEU A 142 1.80 2.56 -12.91
N THR A 143 1.34 3.80 -12.76
CA THR A 143 2.16 4.99 -12.96
C THR A 143 3.27 5.10 -11.90
N ALA A 144 2.96 4.82 -10.65
CA ALA A 144 3.95 4.79 -9.56
C ALA A 144 5.00 3.71 -9.80
N ASN A 145 4.58 2.49 -10.20
CA ASN A 145 5.49 1.40 -10.55
C ASN A 145 6.42 1.80 -11.69
N LEU A 146 5.87 2.33 -12.79
CA LEU A 146 6.66 2.78 -13.94
C LEU A 146 7.66 3.88 -13.54
N GLY A 147 7.23 4.85 -12.72
CA GLY A 147 8.10 5.92 -12.23
C GLY A 147 9.25 5.40 -11.39
N VAL A 148 8.97 4.53 -10.43
CA VAL A 148 9.99 3.92 -9.55
C VAL A 148 10.96 3.04 -10.36
N MET A 149 10.42 2.21 -11.27
CA MET A 149 11.25 1.36 -12.14
C MET A 149 12.19 2.19 -13.01
N ASN A 150 11.70 3.30 -13.58
CA ASN A 150 12.52 4.19 -14.40
C ASN A 150 13.65 4.89 -13.63
N LEU A 151 13.51 5.05 -12.31
CA LEU A 151 14.57 5.60 -11.45
C LEU A 151 15.64 4.58 -11.06
N LEU A 152 15.47 3.29 -11.36
CA LEU A 152 16.49 2.29 -11.08
C LEU A 152 17.76 2.53 -11.91
N PRO A 153 18.97 2.29 -11.35
CA PRO A 153 20.25 2.48 -12.02
C PRO A 153 20.53 1.36 -13.04
N LEU A 154 19.60 1.11 -13.95
CA LEU A 154 19.74 0.11 -15.00
C LEU A 154 20.04 0.78 -16.36
N PRO A 155 20.96 0.24 -17.18
CA PRO A 155 21.42 0.92 -18.40
C PRO A 155 20.33 1.27 -19.42
N ALA A 156 19.21 0.54 -19.40
CA ALA A 156 18.09 0.74 -20.32
C ALA A 156 17.05 1.77 -19.82
N LEU A 157 17.17 2.23 -18.56
CA LEU A 157 16.20 3.11 -17.90
C LEU A 157 16.79 4.51 -17.68
N ASP A 158 15.92 5.49 -17.41
CA ASP A 158 16.36 6.88 -17.22
C ASP A 158 17.28 7.05 -16.00
N GLY A 159 17.04 6.29 -14.91
CA GLY A 159 17.93 6.27 -13.75
C GLY A 159 19.33 5.80 -14.08
N GLY A 160 19.49 4.83 -14.99
CA GLY A 160 20.80 4.40 -15.48
C GLY A 160 21.51 5.53 -16.24
N ARG A 161 20.80 6.27 -17.08
CA ARG A 161 21.37 7.43 -17.80
C ARG A 161 21.85 8.51 -16.85
N LEU A 162 21.11 8.79 -15.77
CA LEU A 162 21.54 9.75 -14.74
C LEU A 162 22.84 9.32 -14.06
N VAL A 163 23.01 8.04 -13.76
CA VAL A 163 24.25 7.52 -13.14
C VAL A 163 25.45 7.66 -14.07
N PHE A 164 25.26 7.58 -15.40
CA PHE A 164 26.36 7.75 -16.38
C PHE A 164 26.64 9.23 -16.70
N LEU A 165 25.81 10.17 -16.29
CA LEU A 165 25.97 11.61 -16.50
C LEU A 165 26.67 12.31 -15.32
N ILE A 166 26.80 11.65 -14.17
CA ILE A 166 27.48 12.12 -12.95
C ILE A 166 28.85 11.46 -12.85
#